data_da9ac869591d79251bf6ab06b4ac3919
#
_entry.id   da9ac869591d79251bf6ab06b4ac3919
#
_cell.length_a   1.000
_cell.length_b   1.000
_cell.length_c   1.000
_cell.angle_alpha   90.00
_cell.angle_beta   90.00
_cell.angle_gamma   90.00
#
_symmetry.space_group_name_H-M   'P 1'
#
loop_
_entity.id
_entity.type
_entity.pdbx_description
1 polymer ?
#
loop_
_entity_poly.entity_id
_entity_poly.type
_entity_poly.pdbx_seq_one_letter_code
_entity_poly.pdbx_strand_id
1 'polypeptide(L)'
;MDCDEATRTNGSPREVDWKGLARELIVSGRGMRRGRGMRPKDMEMRGEANALHVLHHYPKGVTPTALARDCQVSSARIAKTINQLEGRGLVRREASPSDRRSVIVHLTDEGEREVQRRFEEINSYAAGVLRELGEDDARELVRLVGRLARIMEGRAECGSPASGERDGADEAR
;
A
#
# COMPACT_ATOMS: atom_id res chain seq x y z
N MET A 1 -48.14 -44.31 7.03
CA MET A 1 -47.55 -44.02 8.32
C MET A 1 -46.12 -43.78 8.05
N ASP A 2 -46.02 -42.67 7.80
CA ASP A 2 -45.36 -41.38 8.08
C ASP A 2 -43.97 -41.31 7.48
N CYS A 3 -43.96 -40.70 6.31
CA CYS A 3 -42.76 -40.25 5.67
C CYS A 3 -42.31 -38.97 6.36
N ASP A 4 -41.17 -39.03 7.00
CA ASP A 4 -40.49 -37.89 7.59
C ASP A 4 -39.94 -37.00 6.46
N GLU A 5 -40.60 -35.87 6.28
CA GLU A 5 -40.29 -34.82 5.31
C GLU A 5 -39.13 -34.03 5.86
N ALA A 6 -37.91 -34.47 5.52
CA ALA A 6 -36.68 -33.75 5.86
C ALA A 6 -36.71 -32.36 5.22
N THR A 7 -36.93 -31.38 6.07
CA THR A 7 -36.87 -29.95 5.81
C THR A 7 -35.57 -29.58 5.09
N ARG A 8 -35.63 -29.41 3.78
CA ARG A 8 -34.58 -28.77 2.98
C ARG A 8 -34.53 -27.30 3.35
N THR A 9 -33.63 -26.95 4.22
CA THR A 9 -33.22 -25.57 4.47
C THR A 9 -32.68 -25.00 3.15
N ASN A 10 -33.51 -24.24 2.49
CA ASN A 10 -33.22 -23.48 1.28
C ASN A 10 -32.37 -22.25 1.69
N GLY A 11 -31.09 -22.49 1.99
CA GLY A 11 -30.10 -21.44 2.13
C GLY A 11 -29.69 -21.00 0.73
N SER A 12 -30.13 -19.82 0.29
CA SER A 12 -29.55 -19.19 -0.90
C SER A 12 -28.02 -19.27 -0.82
N PRO A 13 -27.33 -19.68 -1.88
CA PRO A 13 -25.87 -19.70 -1.89
C PRO A 13 -25.42 -18.28 -1.56
N ARG A 14 -24.71 -18.12 -0.44
CA ARG A 14 -24.12 -16.83 -0.06
C ARG A 14 -23.17 -16.44 -1.17
N GLU A 15 -23.51 -15.40 -1.89
CA GLU A 15 -22.65 -14.85 -2.94
C GLU A 15 -21.30 -14.50 -2.30
N VAL A 16 -20.21 -15.06 -2.84
CA VAL A 16 -18.86 -14.85 -2.31
C VAL A 16 -18.44 -13.42 -2.62
N ASP A 17 -18.05 -12.66 -1.60
CA ASP A 17 -17.49 -11.31 -1.77
C ASP A 17 -16.05 -11.38 -2.28
N TRP A 18 -15.90 -11.66 -3.57
CA TRP A 18 -14.61 -11.73 -4.24
C TRP A 18 -13.82 -10.43 -4.17
N LYS A 19 -14.52 -9.28 -4.22
CA LYS A 19 -13.85 -7.96 -4.09
C LYS A 19 -13.35 -7.70 -2.68
N GLY A 20 -14.08 -8.16 -1.67
CA GLY A 20 -13.62 -8.12 -0.27
C GLY A 20 -12.38 -8.95 -0.05
N LEU A 21 -12.38 -10.20 -0.51
CA LEU A 21 -11.21 -11.10 -0.44
C LEU A 21 -10.01 -10.52 -1.19
N ALA A 22 -10.21 -9.97 -2.38
CA ALA A 22 -9.15 -9.32 -3.16
C ALA A 22 -8.56 -8.11 -2.43
N ARG A 23 -9.40 -7.28 -1.82
CA ARG A 23 -8.97 -6.13 -1.02
C ARG A 23 -8.11 -6.56 0.17
N GLU A 24 -8.54 -7.57 0.90
CA GLU A 24 -7.80 -8.14 2.03
C GLU A 24 -6.44 -8.69 1.59
N LEU A 25 -6.39 -9.41 0.47
CA LEU A 25 -5.15 -9.92 -0.13
C LEU A 25 -4.19 -8.79 -0.51
N ILE A 26 -4.69 -7.74 -1.16
CA ILE A 26 -3.88 -6.59 -1.59
C ILE A 26 -3.32 -5.85 -0.38
N VAL A 27 -4.12 -5.60 0.64
CA VAL A 27 -3.69 -4.90 1.86
C VAL A 27 -2.62 -5.70 2.59
N SER A 28 -2.85 -7.00 2.82
CA SER A 28 -1.88 -7.90 3.46
C SER A 28 -0.59 -8.02 2.64
N GLY A 29 -0.68 -8.13 1.32
CA GLY A 29 0.49 -8.19 0.42
C GLY A 29 1.32 -6.91 0.39
N ARG A 30 0.74 -5.75 0.74
CA ARG A 30 1.49 -4.48 0.87
C ARG A 30 2.37 -4.45 2.12
N GLY A 31 1.91 -5.01 3.23
CA GLY A 31 2.71 -5.18 4.44
C GLY A 31 4.00 -5.97 4.15
N MET A 32 3.91 -7.02 3.33
CA MET A 32 5.05 -7.83 2.90
C MET A 32 6.09 -7.07 2.07
N ARG A 33 5.69 -6.04 1.30
CA ARG A 33 6.60 -5.24 0.46
C ARG A 33 7.42 -4.23 1.26
N ARG A 34 7.03 -3.87 2.46
CA ARG A 34 7.81 -3.02 3.37
C ARG A 34 9.01 -3.77 3.98
N GLY A 35 8.94 -5.10 4.05
CA GLY A 35 10.09 -5.95 4.36
C GLY A 35 11.07 -6.00 3.18
N ARG A 36 12.33 -5.61 3.43
CA ARG A 36 13.46 -5.60 2.48
C ARG A 36 13.43 -6.73 1.46
N GLY A 37 13.46 -6.45 0.17
CA GLY A 37 14.07 -7.36 -0.77
C GLY A 37 13.47 -7.53 -2.16
N MET A 38 12.29 -7.01 -2.49
CA MET A 38 11.72 -7.21 -3.82
C MET A 38 11.54 -5.88 -4.55
N ARG A 39 12.54 -5.49 -5.33
CA ARG A 39 12.47 -4.37 -6.28
C ARG A 39 12.02 -4.92 -7.63
N PRO A 40 10.84 -4.60 -8.14
CA PRO A 40 10.47 -4.92 -9.50
C PRO A 40 11.14 -3.93 -10.48
N LYS A 41 11.69 -4.46 -11.59
CA LYS A 41 12.43 -3.70 -12.60
C LYS A 41 11.61 -2.76 -13.50
N ASP A 42 10.27 -2.77 -13.42
CA ASP A 42 9.41 -1.95 -14.30
C ASP A 42 8.96 -0.67 -13.58
N MET A 43 9.87 0.27 -13.42
CA MET A 43 9.77 1.25 -12.34
C MET A 43 9.27 2.66 -12.71
N GLU A 44 9.00 3.02 -13.96
CA GLU A 44 8.55 4.40 -14.25
C GLU A 44 7.04 4.59 -14.05
N MET A 45 6.21 3.75 -14.60
CA MET A 45 4.76 3.79 -14.34
C MET A 45 4.39 3.40 -12.89
N ARG A 46 5.23 2.57 -12.24
CA ARG A 46 5.07 2.22 -10.82
C ARG A 46 5.49 3.33 -9.88
N GLY A 47 6.42 4.21 -10.29
CA GLY A 47 6.86 5.35 -9.49
C GLY A 47 5.75 6.37 -9.26
N GLU A 48 5.01 6.74 -10.30
CA GLU A 48 3.85 7.62 -10.20
C GLU A 48 2.73 7.03 -9.36
N ALA A 49 2.37 5.75 -9.63
CA ALA A 49 1.33 5.06 -8.87
C ALA A 49 1.68 4.93 -7.38
N ASN A 50 2.95 4.68 -7.06
CA ASN A 50 3.41 4.63 -5.68
C ASN A 50 3.38 6.01 -5.01
N ALA A 51 3.80 7.06 -5.72
CA ALA A 51 3.75 8.43 -5.20
C ALA A 51 2.30 8.88 -4.93
N LEU A 52 1.38 8.65 -5.86
CA LEU A 52 -0.05 8.93 -5.67
C LEU A 52 -0.62 8.14 -4.49
N HIS A 53 -0.28 6.86 -4.38
CA HIS A 53 -0.74 6.03 -3.27
C HIS A 53 -0.21 6.51 -1.92
N VAL A 54 1.06 6.89 -1.84
CA VAL A 54 1.63 7.45 -0.61
C VAL A 54 0.95 8.79 -0.27
N LEU A 55 0.79 9.69 -1.26
CA LEU A 55 0.11 10.98 -1.08
C LEU A 55 -1.32 10.83 -0.55
N HIS A 56 -2.06 9.82 -0.98
CA HIS A 56 -3.42 9.52 -0.49
C HIS A 56 -3.47 9.30 1.03
N HIS A 57 -2.39 8.86 1.65
CA HIS A 57 -2.30 8.71 3.11
C HIS A 57 -1.91 10.03 3.83
N TYR A 58 -1.69 11.11 3.09
CA TYR A 58 -1.34 12.43 3.61
C TYR A 58 -2.38 13.49 3.24
N PRO A 59 -3.57 13.51 3.87
CA PRO A 59 -4.64 14.44 3.53
C PRO A 59 -4.26 15.92 3.73
N LYS A 60 -3.25 16.18 4.59
CA LYS A 60 -2.68 17.52 4.78
C LYS A 60 -1.48 17.80 3.88
N GLY A 61 -1.22 16.93 2.91
CA GLY A 61 -0.03 16.99 2.08
C GLY A 61 1.26 16.59 2.79
N VAL A 62 2.33 16.52 2.02
CA VAL A 62 3.65 16.06 2.50
C VAL A 62 4.76 16.78 1.75
N THR A 63 5.92 16.97 2.40
CA THR A 63 7.09 17.55 1.72
C THR A 63 7.69 16.57 0.70
N PRO A 64 8.31 17.04 -0.39
CA PRO A 64 8.99 16.18 -1.36
C PRO A 64 10.03 15.25 -0.71
N THR A 65 10.74 15.71 0.32
CA THR A 65 11.73 14.92 1.04
C THR A 65 11.09 13.75 1.80
N ALA A 66 9.98 13.99 2.51
CA ALA A 66 9.26 12.94 3.20
C ALA A 66 8.62 11.95 2.20
N LEU A 67 8.06 12.47 1.10
CA LEU A 67 7.52 11.62 0.03
C LEU A 67 8.61 10.74 -0.61
N ALA A 68 9.81 11.27 -0.84
CA ALA A 68 10.95 10.50 -1.36
C ALA A 68 11.33 9.34 -0.43
N ARG A 69 11.40 9.63 0.87
CA ARG A 69 11.70 8.63 1.91
C ARG A 69 10.63 7.53 1.92
N ASP A 70 9.36 7.89 1.94
CA ASP A 70 8.25 6.93 2.06
C ASP A 70 8.06 6.13 0.76
N CYS A 71 8.36 6.73 -0.40
CA CYS A 71 8.45 6.03 -1.68
C CYS A 71 9.74 5.21 -1.85
N GLN A 72 10.72 5.37 -0.95
CA GLN A 72 12.05 4.73 -1.01
C GLN A 72 12.80 5.02 -2.32
N VAL A 73 12.77 6.28 -2.76
CA VAL A 73 13.45 6.75 -3.97
C VAL A 73 14.33 7.97 -3.66
N SER A 74 15.24 8.33 -4.58
CA SER A 74 16.05 9.53 -4.45
C SER A 74 15.23 10.82 -4.60
N SER A 75 15.72 11.93 -4.01
CA SER A 75 15.11 13.25 -4.14
C SER A 75 14.98 13.71 -5.60
N ALA A 76 15.96 13.40 -6.45
CA ALA A 76 15.91 13.72 -7.86
C ALA A 76 14.78 12.96 -8.58
N ARG A 77 14.59 11.69 -8.24
CA ARG A 77 13.53 10.86 -8.82
C ARG A 77 12.15 11.32 -8.41
N ILE A 78 11.94 11.60 -7.12
CA ILE A 78 10.63 12.07 -6.65
C ILE A 78 10.31 13.46 -7.23
N ALA A 79 11.29 14.35 -7.38
CA ALA A 79 11.08 15.65 -8.01
C ALA A 79 10.59 15.51 -9.46
N LYS A 80 11.20 14.60 -10.25
CA LYS A 80 10.73 14.28 -11.61
C LYS A 80 9.30 13.75 -11.60
N THR A 81 9.00 12.81 -10.70
CA THR A 81 7.66 12.21 -10.56
C THR A 81 6.62 13.28 -10.19
N ILE A 82 6.92 14.16 -9.23
CA ILE A 82 6.00 15.25 -8.85
C ILE A 82 5.74 16.18 -10.03
N ASN A 83 6.79 16.55 -10.80
CA ASN A 83 6.61 17.40 -12.00
C ASN A 83 5.68 16.75 -13.03
N GLN A 84 5.83 15.43 -13.26
CA GLN A 84 4.98 14.70 -14.19
C GLN A 84 3.52 14.64 -13.70
N LEU A 85 3.31 14.37 -12.40
CA LEU A 85 1.98 14.34 -11.81
C LEU A 85 1.30 15.72 -11.80
N GLU A 86 2.06 16.78 -11.53
CA GLU A 86 1.59 18.16 -11.57
C GLU A 86 1.21 18.59 -12.98
N GLY A 87 2.03 18.25 -13.98
CA GLY A 87 1.72 18.50 -15.40
C GLY A 87 0.45 17.78 -15.88
N ARG A 88 0.04 16.71 -15.18
CA ARG A 88 -1.23 15.99 -15.39
C ARG A 88 -2.38 16.47 -14.50
N GLY A 89 -2.14 17.48 -13.67
CA GLY A 89 -3.15 17.99 -12.74
C GLY A 89 -3.52 17.06 -11.57
N LEU A 90 -2.73 16.01 -11.31
CA LEU A 90 -3.02 15.01 -10.27
C LEU A 90 -2.50 15.43 -8.89
N VAL A 91 -1.51 16.32 -8.85
CA VAL A 91 -0.98 16.91 -7.62
C VAL A 91 -0.83 18.41 -7.81
N ARG A 92 -0.75 19.15 -6.70
CA ARG A 92 -0.44 20.58 -6.65
C ARG A 92 0.61 20.84 -5.57
N ARG A 93 1.39 21.91 -5.77
CA ARG A 93 2.36 22.39 -4.79
C ARG A 93 1.84 23.64 -4.11
N GLU A 94 2.03 23.71 -2.80
CA GLU A 94 1.72 24.89 -2.01
C GLU A 94 2.93 25.25 -1.13
N ALA A 95 3.09 26.54 -0.84
CA ALA A 95 4.05 26.97 0.18
C ALA A 95 3.61 26.47 1.57
N SER A 96 4.54 25.97 2.36
CA SER A 96 4.22 25.54 3.72
C SER A 96 3.77 26.73 4.57
N PRO A 97 2.67 26.60 5.33
CA PRO A 97 2.24 27.67 6.26
C PRO A 97 3.25 27.98 7.36
N SER A 98 4.05 26.98 7.76
CA SER A 98 5.03 27.08 8.82
C SER A 98 6.41 27.55 8.35
N ASP A 99 6.74 27.33 7.08
CA ASP A 99 8.01 27.72 6.48
C ASP A 99 7.85 28.02 4.99
N ARG A 100 7.89 29.29 4.63
CA ARG A 100 7.74 29.76 3.23
C ARG A 100 8.82 29.24 2.28
N ARG A 101 9.91 28.67 2.79
CA ARG A 101 10.97 28.03 1.98
C ARG A 101 10.67 26.57 1.69
N SER A 102 9.71 25.99 2.38
CA SER A 102 9.30 24.60 2.22
C SER A 102 8.06 24.51 1.32
N VAL A 103 8.02 23.49 0.49
CA VAL A 103 6.89 23.17 -0.39
C VAL A 103 6.20 21.92 0.14
N ILE A 104 4.88 21.94 0.12
CA ILE A 104 4.02 20.79 0.42
C ILE A 104 3.33 20.36 -0.87
N VAL A 105 3.31 19.06 -1.11
CA VAL A 105 2.63 18.42 -2.24
C VAL A 105 1.33 17.81 -1.75
N HIS A 106 0.24 18.12 -2.44
CA HIS A 106 -1.11 17.62 -2.17
C HIS A 106 -1.66 16.88 -3.37
N LEU A 107 -2.50 15.88 -3.15
CA LEU A 107 -3.38 15.39 -4.20
C LEU A 107 -4.41 16.47 -4.56
N THR A 108 -4.80 16.49 -5.82
CA THR A 108 -5.99 17.20 -6.29
C THR A 108 -7.19 16.26 -6.26
N ASP A 109 -8.40 16.77 -6.47
CA ASP A 109 -9.60 15.93 -6.62
C ASP A 109 -9.45 14.94 -7.79
N GLU A 110 -8.75 15.35 -8.87
CA GLU A 110 -8.43 14.46 -9.99
C GLU A 110 -7.42 13.39 -9.58
N GLY A 111 -6.42 13.76 -8.77
CA GLY A 111 -5.46 12.83 -8.20
C GLY A 111 -6.12 11.77 -7.33
N GLU A 112 -7.08 12.17 -6.48
CA GLU A 112 -7.87 11.23 -5.67
C GLU A 112 -8.69 10.28 -6.55
N ARG A 113 -9.37 10.78 -7.57
CA ARG A 113 -10.12 9.96 -8.52
C ARG A 113 -9.22 8.95 -9.24
N GLU A 114 -8.03 9.37 -9.65
CA GLU A 114 -7.04 8.48 -10.28
C GLU A 114 -6.56 7.38 -9.33
N VAL A 115 -6.32 7.69 -8.04
CA VAL A 115 -5.98 6.69 -7.03
C VAL A 115 -7.11 5.67 -6.88
N GLN A 116 -8.35 6.11 -6.74
CA GLN A 116 -9.51 5.24 -6.59
C GLN A 116 -9.72 4.35 -7.82
N ARG A 117 -9.61 4.92 -9.02
CA ARG A 117 -9.72 4.17 -10.28
C ARG A 117 -8.69 3.04 -10.36
N ARG A 118 -7.42 3.35 -10.07
CA ARG A 118 -6.33 2.35 -10.06
C ARG A 118 -6.54 1.27 -9.01
N PHE A 119 -7.01 1.67 -7.85
CA PHE A 119 -7.32 0.71 -6.79
C PHE A 119 -8.43 -0.26 -7.22
N GLU A 120 -9.50 0.26 -7.82
CA GLU A 120 -10.62 -0.57 -8.29
C GLU A 120 -10.21 -1.50 -9.45
N GLU A 121 -9.36 -1.05 -10.37
CA GLU A 121 -8.81 -1.89 -11.43
C GLU A 121 -8.00 -3.08 -10.87
N ILE A 122 -7.09 -2.80 -9.94
CA ILE A 122 -6.27 -3.83 -9.29
C ILE A 122 -7.16 -4.79 -8.50
N ASN A 123 -8.14 -4.26 -7.77
CA ASN A 123 -9.05 -5.04 -6.96
C ASN A 123 -9.95 -5.95 -7.82
N SER A 124 -10.46 -5.41 -8.92
CA SER A 124 -11.29 -6.18 -9.87
C SER A 124 -10.49 -7.30 -10.55
N TYR A 125 -9.25 -7.01 -10.95
CA TYR A 125 -8.35 -8.03 -11.50
C TYR A 125 -8.07 -9.15 -10.48
N ALA A 126 -7.69 -8.77 -9.25
CA ALA A 126 -7.43 -9.74 -8.19
C ALA A 126 -8.67 -10.58 -7.84
N ALA A 127 -9.86 -9.96 -7.82
CA ALA A 127 -11.11 -10.67 -7.59
C ALA A 127 -11.41 -11.69 -8.71
N GLY A 128 -11.07 -11.37 -9.96
CA GLY A 128 -11.15 -12.31 -11.09
C GLY A 128 -10.26 -13.53 -10.87
N VAL A 129 -9.00 -13.32 -10.54
CA VAL A 129 -8.04 -14.40 -10.27
C VAL A 129 -8.48 -15.27 -9.08
N LEU A 130 -8.96 -14.65 -7.98
CA LEU A 130 -9.46 -15.41 -6.83
C LEU A 130 -10.70 -16.23 -7.17
N ARG A 131 -11.57 -15.75 -8.05
CA ARG A 131 -12.74 -16.51 -8.52
C ARG A 131 -12.34 -17.74 -9.32
N GLU A 132 -11.31 -17.63 -10.17
CA GLU A 132 -10.76 -18.77 -10.92
C GLU A 132 -10.11 -19.81 -10.01
N LEU A 133 -9.49 -19.37 -8.91
CA LEU A 133 -8.88 -20.24 -7.89
C LEU A 133 -9.94 -21.06 -7.12
N GLY A 134 -11.16 -20.57 -7.02
CA GLY A 134 -12.23 -21.17 -6.22
C GLY A 134 -12.29 -20.62 -4.79
N GLU A 135 -13.44 -20.78 -4.13
CA GLU A 135 -13.71 -20.13 -2.84
C GLU A 135 -12.80 -20.61 -1.72
N ASP A 136 -12.61 -21.92 -1.58
CA ASP A 136 -11.85 -22.50 -0.47
C ASP A 136 -10.38 -22.10 -0.56
N ASP A 137 -9.77 -22.26 -1.74
CA ASP A 137 -8.37 -21.91 -1.96
C ASP A 137 -8.14 -20.40 -1.90
N ALA A 138 -9.08 -19.59 -2.37
CA ALA A 138 -9.00 -18.13 -2.28
C ALA A 138 -9.02 -17.66 -0.81
N ARG A 139 -9.90 -18.22 0.02
CA ARG A 139 -9.96 -17.91 1.46
C ARG A 139 -8.70 -18.35 2.18
N GLU A 140 -8.19 -19.54 1.86
CA GLU A 140 -6.96 -20.06 2.45
C GLU A 140 -5.74 -19.20 2.05
N LEU A 141 -5.64 -18.79 0.78
CA LEU A 141 -4.60 -17.88 0.31
C LEU A 141 -4.61 -16.56 1.06
N VAL A 142 -5.78 -15.91 1.19
CA VAL A 142 -5.93 -14.66 1.93
C VAL A 142 -5.51 -14.83 3.39
N ARG A 143 -5.93 -15.92 4.04
CA ARG A 143 -5.56 -16.26 5.41
C ARG A 143 -4.05 -16.42 5.59
N LEU A 144 -3.40 -17.16 4.67
CA LEU A 144 -1.96 -17.42 4.72
C LEU A 144 -1.14 -16.14 4.47
N VAL A 145 -1.53 -15.33 3.48
CA VAL A 145 -0.87 -14.06 3.18
C VAL A 145 -1.00 -13.09 4.35
N GLY A 146 -2.19 -12.98 4.94
CA GLY A 146 -2.40 -12.16 6.14
C GLY A 146 -1.58 -12.62 7.34
N ARG A 147 -1.43 -13.95 7.54
CA ARG A 147 -0.56 -14.49 8.59
C ARG A 147 0.91 -14.18 8.34
N LEU A 148 1.36 -14.33 7.09
CA LEU A 148 2.74 -14.04 6.70
C LEU A 148 3.07 -12.55 6.88
N ALA A 149 2.16 -11.65 6.52
CA ALA A 149 2.31 -10.21 6.71
C ALA A 149 2.57 -9.88 8.19
N ARG A 150 1.75 -10.40 9.10
CA ARG A 150 1.91 -10.20 10.56
C ARG A 150 3.25 -10.73 11.09
N ILE A 151 3.72 -11.89 10.61
CA ILE A 151 5.03 -12.43 10.99
C ILE A 151 6.16 -11.51 10.54
N MET A 152 6.06 -10.94 9.36
CA MET A 152 7.07 -10.02 8.81
C MET A 152 7.08 -8.68 9.56
N GLU A 153 5.92 -8.15 9.91
CA GLU A 153 5.78 -6.91 10.70
C GLU A 153 6.40 -7.07 12.09
N GLY A 154 6.09 -8.15 12.81
CA GLY A 154 6.67 -8.43 14.14
C GLY A 154 8.18 -8.64 14.13
N ARG A 155 8.74 -9.13 13.01
CA ARG A 155 10.20 -9.24 12.86
C ARG A 155 10.88 -7.90 12.54
N ALA A 156 10.19 -6.99 11.86
CA ALA A 156 10.71 -5.66 11.57
C ALA A 156 10.83 -4.81 12.84
N GLU A 157 9.92 -4.97 13.78
CA GLU A 157 9.96 -4.29 15.10
C GLU A 157 11.06 -4.84 16.00
N CYS A 158 11.36 -6.14 15.94
CA CYS A 158 12.37 -6.79 16.78
C CYS A 158 13.82 -6.63 16.24
N GLY A 159 13.98 -6.18 15.00
CA GLY A 159 15.27 -6.11 14.28
C GLY A 159 15.88 -4.70 14.17
N SER A 160 15.40 -3.70 14.91
CA SER A 160 16.08 -2.41 15.01
C SER A 160 17.18 -2.51 16.07
N PRO A 161 18.48 -2.63 15.72
CA PRO A 161 19.53 -2.53 16.71
C PRO A 161 19.50 -1.11 17.25
N ALA A 162 19.33 -0.98 18.55
CA ALA A 162 19.60 0.24 19.28
C ALA A 162 20.95 0.80 18.80
N SER A 163 20.93 2.03 18.31
CA SER A 163 22.12 2.80 17.98
C SER A 163 23.02 2.81 19.21
N GLY A 164 24.06 1.97 19.19
CA GLY A 164 25.05 1.92 20.24
C GLY A 164 25.65 3.29 20.44
N GLU A 165 25.52 3.77 21.65
CA GLU A 165 26.39 4.77 22.24
C GLU A 165 27.84 4.44 21.89
N ARG A 166 28.45 5.27 21.07
CA ARG A 166 29.91 5.34 21.05
C ARG A 166 30.30 6.38 22.07
N ASP A 167 30.52 5.90 23.27
CA ASP A 167 31.27 6.61 24.27
C ASP A 167 32.62 7.01 23.72
N GLY A 168 32.86 8.30 23.74
CA GLY A 168 34.17 8.86 23.50
C GLY A 168 35.04 8.63 24.73
N ALA A 169 36.10 7.91 24.53
CA ALA A 169 37.26 7.98 25.40
C ALA A 169 38.48 7.76 24.53
N ASP A 170 39.13 8.81 24.17
CA ASP A 170 40.59 8.78 24.14
C ASP A 170 41.14 10.14 24.55
N GLU A 171 41.67 10.13 25.75
CA GLU A 171 42.55 11.12 26.34
C GLU A 171 44.00 10.75 26.06
N ALA A 172 44.80 11.73 25.71
CA ALA A 172 46.21 11.86 25.97
C ALA A 172 47.22 10.99 25.13
N ARG A 173 47.89 11.61 24.17
CA ARG A 173 49.34 11.87 24.33
C ARG A 173 49.94 12.61 23.12
#